data_e4e8c9c85b7f643b695ff6f8b6d35f6c
#
_entry.id   e4e8c9c85b7f643b695ff6f8b6d35f6c
#
_cell.length_a   1.000
_cell.length_b   1.000
_cell.length_c   1.000
_cell.angle_alpha   90.00
_cell.angle_beta   90.00
_cell.angle_gamma   90.00
#
_symmetry.space_group_name_H-M   'P 1'
#
loop_
_entity.id
_entity.type
_entity.pdbx_description
1 polymer ?
#
loop_
_entity_poly.entity_id
_entity_poly.type
_entity_poly.pdbx_seq_one_letter_code
_entity_poly.pdbx_strand_id
1 'polypeptide(L)'
;MYRIEWTEKAFKQLSNLPRVVAKTIYNRVGELVENPRGSNVKKFVGRPFYRLRIGDYRVIIDIKDQELVIMVLEVGHRKGMYK
;
A
#
# COMPACT_ATOMS: atom_id res chain seq x y z
N MET A 1 13.74 1.56 -11.08
CA MET A 1 12.98 0.61 -10.26
C MET A 1 12.89 1.13 -8.84
N TYR A 2 11.68 1.11 -8.28
CA TYR A 2 11.46 1.56 -6.91
C TYR A 2 11.74 0.45 -5.92
N ARG A 3 12.01 0.85 -4.67
CA ARG A 3 12.21 -0.06 -3.55
C ARG A 3 10.99 0.06 -2.63
N ILE A 4 10.50 -1.07 -2.12
CA ILE A 4 9.37 -1.07 -1.19
C ILE A 4 9.91 -1.09 0.23
N GLU A 5 9.41 -0.18 1.08
CA GLU A 5 9.71 -0.18 2.51
C GLU A 5 8.40 -0.20 3.28
N TRP A 6 8.32 -1.06 4.28
CA TRP A 6 7.14 -1.20 5.13
C TRP A 6 7.39 -0.54 6.46
N THR A 7 6.47 0.31 6.89
CA THR A 7 6.54 0.81 8.25
C THR A 7 6.22 -0.33 9.21
N GLU A 8 6.63 -0.20 10.47
CA GLU A 8 6.32 -1.20 11.47
C GLU A 8 4.81 -1.37 11.62
N LYS A 9 4.07 -0.26 11.62
CA LYS A 9 2.62 -0.30 11.70
C LYS A 9 2.00 -1.10 10.55
N ALA A 10 2.42 -0.80 9.32
CA ALA A 10 1.87 -1.47 8.15
C ALA A 10 2.21 -2.96 8.16
N PHE A 11 3.43 -3.30 8.55
CA PHE A 11 3.83 -4.70 8.59
C PHE A 11 3.04 -5.48 9.64
N LYS A 12 2.80 -4.87 10.80
CA LYS A 12 1.96 -5.51 11.83
C LYS A 12 0.54 -5.71 11.35
N GLN A 13 -0.02 -4.70 10.67
CA GLN A 13 -1.37 -4.81 10.13
C GLN A 13 -1.45 -5.93 9.10
N LEU A 14 -0.46 -6.02 8.23
CA LEU A 14 -0.41 -7.10 7.25
C LEU A 14 -0.35 -8.46 7.93
N SER A 15 0.48 -8.57 8.96
CA SER A 15 0.68 -9.84 9.67
C SER A 15 -0.57 -10.32 10.40
N ASN A 16 -1.48 -9.40 10.71
CA ASN A 16 -2.73 -9.75 11.41
C ASN A 16 -3.85 -10.17 10.47
N LEU A 17 -3.62 -10.13 9.17
CA LEU A 17 -4.61 -10.56 8.19
C LEU A 17 -4.52 -12.06 7.93
N PRO A 18 -5.60 -12.68 7.44
CA PRO A 18 -5.53 -14.08 7.02
C PRO A 18 -4.38 -14.27 6.03
N ARG A 19 -3.71 -15.41 6.12
CA ARG A 19 -2.51 -15.67 5.33
C ARG A 19 -2.70 -15.41 3.83
N VAL A 20 -3.79 -15.90 3.26
CA VAL A 20 -4.04 -15.74 1.82
C VAL A 20 -4.19 -14.27 1.45
N VAL A 21 -4.90 -13.50 2.28
CA VAL A 21 -5.09 -12.07 2.06
C VAL A 21 -3.76 -11.34 2.17
N ALA A 22 -3.00 -11.63 3.22
CA ALA A 22 -1.70 -10.99 3.44
C ALA A 22 -0.76 -11.24 2.27
N LYS A 23 -0.73 -12.47 1.76
CA LYS A 23 0.12 -12.82 0.63
C LYS A 23 -0.29 -12.07 -0.63
N THR A 24 -1.60 -11.98 -0.89
CA THR A 24 -2.11 -11.26 -2.05
C THR A 24 -1.71 -9.79 -1.97
N ILE A 25 -1.89 -9.16 -0.81
CA ILE A 25 -1.54 -7.76 -0.62
C ILE A 25 -0.04 -7.55 -0.80
N TYR A 26 0.76 -8.41 -0.20
CA TYR A 26 2.21 -8.30 -0.29
C TYR A 26 2.67 -8.37 -1.76
N ASN A 27 2.12 -9.32 -2.51
CA ASN A 27 2.49 -9.48 -3.91
C ASN A 27 2.04 -8.29 -4.77
N ARG A 28 0.83 -7.78 -4.52
CA ARG A 28 0.33 -6.63 -5.27
C ARG A 28 1.13 -5.37 -4.99
N VAL A 29 1.55 -5.18 -3.75
CA VAL A 29 2.43 -4.06 -3.40
C VAL A 29 3.77 -4.22 -4.11
N GLY A 30 4.30 -5.43 -4.17
CA GLY A 30 5.56 -5.70 -4.87
C GLY A 30 5.54 -5.33 -6.35
N GLU A 31 4.38 -5.42 -6.98
CA GLU A 31 4.25 -5.04 -8.40
C GLU A 31 4.48 -3.56 -8.64
N LEU A 32 4.37 -2.75 -7.60
CA LEU A 32 4.53 -1.30 -7.74
C LEU A 32 5.97 -0.89 -8.02
N VAL A 33 6.95 -1.78 -7.83
CA VAL A 33 8.36 -1.43 -8.06
C VAL A 33 8.60 -1.01 -9.51
N GLU A 34 7.83 -1.53 -10.45
CA GLU A 34 7.96 -1.17 -11.86
C GLU A 34 7.03 -0.04 -12.26
N ASN A 35 5.88 0.09 -11.60
CA ASN A 35 4.91 1.11 -11.94
C ASN A 35 4.14 1.53 -10.69
N PRO A 36 4.67 2.50 -9.92
CA PRO A 36 4.05 2.88 -8.65
C PRO A 36 2.70 3.57 -8.78
N ARG A 37 2.36 4.06 -9.98
CA ARG A 37 1.08 4.73 -10.20
C ARG A 37 0.22 3.94 -11.17
N GLY A 38 0.10 2.64 -10.94
CA GLY A 38 -0.71 1.76 -11.79
C GLY A 38 -2.20 2.00 -11.64
N SER A 39 -2.99 1.17 -12.33
CA SER A 39 -4.43 1.38 -12.49
C SER A 39 -5.22 1.42 -11.19
N ASN A 40 -4.78 0.71 -10.16
CA ASN A 40 -5.49 0.64 -8.89
C ASN A 40 -4.92 1.60 -7.84
N VAL A 41 -4.01 2.48 -8.23
CA VAL A 41 -3.40 3.46 -7.34
C VAL A 41 -4.01 4.82 -7.61
N LYS A 42 -4.55 5.46 -6.56
CA LYS A 42 -5.16 6.78 -6.68
C LYS A 42 -4.63 7.68 -5.58
N LYS A 43 -4.45 8.96 -5.92
CA LYS A 43 -3.98 9.94 -4.96
C LYS A 43 -5.13 10.39 -4.07
N PHE A 44 -4.87 10.57 -2.78
CA PHE A 44 -5.83 11.21 -1.87
C PHE A 44 -5.96 12.69 -2.21
N VAL A 45 -7.17 13.17 -2.19
CA VAL A 45 -7.42 14.60 -2.40
C VAL A 45 -6.88 15.35 -1.18
N GLY A 46 -6.01 16.35 -1.45
CA GLY A 46 -5.48 17.20 -0.41
C GLY A 46 -4.41 16.58 0.47
N ARG A 47 -3.91 15.39 0.13
CA ARG A 47 -2.87 14.71 0.91
C ARG A 47 -1.78 14.18 -0.03
N PRO A 48 -0.53 14.10 0.45
CA PRO A 48 0.57 13.64 -0.39
C PRO A 48 0.67 12.12 -0.50
N PHE A 49 -0.36 11.40 -0.12
CA PHE A 49 -0.37 9.95 -0.10
C PHE A 49 -1.23 9.37 -1.20
N TYR A 50 -0.98 8.12 -1.52
CA TYR A 50 -1.74 7.36 -2.50
C TYR A 50 -2.37 6.15 -1.83
N ARG A 51 -3.43 5.63 -2.43
CA ARG A 51 -4.05 4.40 -1.97
C ARG A 51 -4.04 3.37 -3.07
N LEU A 52 -3.72 2.15 -2.71
CA LEU A 52 -3.78 1.01 -3.61
C LEU A 52 -4.97 0.15 -3.18
N ARG A 53 -5.88 -0.08 -4.10
CA ARG A 53 -7.05 -0.89 -3.82
C ARG A 53 -6.79 -2.33 -4.19
N ILE A 54 -7.06 -3.25 -3.24
CA ILE A 54 -6.91 -4.68 -3.44
C ILE A 54 -8.15 -5.36 -2.88
N GLY A 55 -9.14 -5.65 -3.75
CA GLY A 55 -10.41 -6.20 -3.29
C GLY A 55 -11.08 -5.29 -2.27
N ASP A 56 -11.36 -5.81 -1.09
CA ASP A 56 -11.97 -5.05 0.00
C ASP A 56 -10.95 -4.38 0.90
N TYR A 57 -9.67 -4.43 0.52
CA TYR A 57 -8.60 -3.86 1.34
C TYR A 57 -7.98 -2.66 0.66
N ARG A 58 -7.37 -1.81 1.48
CA ARG A 58 -6.67 -0.61 1.02
C ARG A 58 -5.29 -0.59 1.63
N VAL A 59 -4.35 -0.14 0.82
CA VAL A 59 -2.96 0.08 1.27
C VAL A 59 -2.66 1.55 1.03
N ILE A 60 -2.21 2.24 2.07
CA ILE A 60 -1.82 3.64 1.97
C ILE A 60 -0.31 3.68 1.77
N ILE A 61 0.11 4.37 0.72
CA ILE A 61 1.53 4.44 0.37
C ILE A 61 1.95 5.89 0.16
N ASP A 62 3.24 6.13 0.37
CA ASP A 62 3.89 7.38 0.04
C ASP A 62 4.91 7.08 -1.06
N ILE A 63 4.80 7.74 -2.20
CA ILE A 63 5.71 7.52 -3.32
C ILE A 63 6.76 8.61 -3.30
N LYS A 64 7.99 8.23 -2.96
CA LYS A 64 9.13 9.15 -2.87
C LYS A 64 9.95 9.03 -4.13
N ASP A 65 9.57 9.80 -5.15
CA ASP A 65 10.14 9.65 -6.49
C ASP A 65 11.65 9.90 -6.54
N GLN A 66 12.12 10.91 -5.83
CA GLN A 66 13.54 11.23 -5.87
C GLN A 66 14.41 10.16 -5.23
N GLU A 67 13.86 9.43 -4.28
CA GLU A 67 14.57 8.36 -3.59
C GLU A 67 14.29 7.00 -4.21
N LEU A 68 13.35 6.92 -5.14
CA LEU A 68 12.87 5.67 -5.73
C LEU A 68 12.40 4.70 -4.66
N VAL A 69 11.64 5.22 -3.69
CA VAL A 69 11.12 4.45 -2.57
C VAL A 69 9.59 4.56 -2.54
N ILE A 70 8.94 3.45 -2.29
CA ILE A 70 7.52 3.40 -1.98
C ILE A 70 7.40 2.96 -0.52
N MET A 71 6.91 3.85 0.32
CA MET A 71 6.75 3.57 1.74
C MET A 71 5.32 3.10 1.99
N VAL A 72 5.15 1.90 2.53
CA VAL A 72 3.82 1.39 2.89
C VAL A 72 3.49 1.85 4.30
N LEU A 73 2.47 2.69 4.43
CA LEU A 73 2.13 3.35 5.68
C LEU A 73 1.04 2.64 6.47
N GLU A 74 0.02 2.14 5.78
CA GLU A 74 -1.10 1.47 6.42
C GLU A 74 -1.69 0.40 5.52
N VAL A 75 -2.20 -0.66 6.14
CA VAL A 75 -2.95 -1.71 5.46
C VAL A 75 -4.21 -1.95 6.27
N GLY A 76 -5.36 -2.01 5.61
CA GLY A 76 -6.59 -2.28 6.33
C GLY A 76 -7.76 -2.54 5.43
N HIS A 77 -8.84 -3.03 6.05
CA HIS A 77 -10.10 -3.24 5.35
C HIS A 77 -10.71 -1.87 5.03
N ARG A 78 -11.29 -1.73 3.83
CA ARG A 78 -11.80 -0.43 3.38
C ARG A 78 -12.76 0.23 4.36
N LYS A 79 -13.56 -0.56 5.08
CA LYS A 79 -14.52 -0.01 6.04
C LYS A 79 -13.87 0.53 7.30
N GLY A 80 -12.74 -0.04 7.70
CA GLY A 80 -12.04 0.38 8.89
C GLY A 80 -11.19 1.62 8.73
N MET A 81 -10.82 1.96 7.50
CA MET A 81 -9.88 3.06 7.22
C MET A 81 -10.57 4.41 7.02
N TYR A 82 -11.88 4.43 6.87
CA TYR A 82 -12.63 5.65 6.59
C TYR A 82 -13.60 5.95 7.72
N LYS A 83 -13.08 6.16 8.88
CA LYS A 83 -13.91 6.58 10.02
C LYS A 83 -13.82 8.08 10.21
#